data_1c10342ef45482267223359353d30144
#
_entry.id   1c10342ef45482267223359353d30144
#
_cell.length_a   1.000
_cell.length_b   1.000
_cell.length_c   1.000
_cell.angle_alpha   90.00
_cell.angle_beta   90.00
_cell.angle_gamma   90.00
#
_symmetry.space_group_name_H-M   'P 1'
#
loop_
_entity.id
_entity.type
_entity.pdbx_description
1 polymer ?
#
loop_
_entity_poly.entity_id
_entity_poly.type
_entity_poly.pdbx_seq_one_letter_code
_entity_poly.pdbx_strand_id
1 'polypeptide(L)'
;MATHVIYKLGPFTVPGFAGERYVRVYLPTERPEAPLPVLYAFDGQNIFHDDPSHCGGWYLHHAVSDLSRAGKPAPVIVGIDHGGVQRLDELSPFACEHSRGQADHLLAWLRRELMPRICREFQVRRDAAGTAIGGSSMGGLAALYAHFHRPDLYGAALCMSPSLWFADGRIFDYIAARPRPPSSRIYIDAGAR
;
A
#
# COMPACT_ATOMS: atom_id res chain seq x y z
N MET A 1 -1.59 22.65 -17.64
CA MET A 1 -1.41 21.30 -17.06
C MET A 1 -1.68 21.44 -15.57
N ALA A 2 -2.53 20.59 -14.99
CA ALA A 2 -2.71 20.63 -13.54
C ALA A 2 -1.41 20.18 -12.88
N THR A 3 -0.86 21.02 -12.00
CA THR A 3 0.35 20.66 -11.25
C THR A 3 -0.06 19.68 -10.17
N HIS A 4 0.39 18.43 -10.29
CA HIS A 4 0.15 17.41 -9.26
C HIS A 4 1.10 17.64 -8.09
N VAL A 5 0.57 17.96 -6.92
CA VAL A 5 1.37 18.12 -5.70
C VAL A 5 1.46 16.79 -4.98
N ILE A 6 2.70 16.34 -4.75
CA ILE A 6 3.00 15.16 -3.96
C ILE A 6 3.74 15.60 -2.70
N TYR A 7 3.10 15.42 -1.55
CA TYR A 7 3.71 15.73 -0.25
C TYR A 7 4.69 14.62 0.12
N LYS A 8 5.87 14.98 0.60
CA LYS A 8 6.87 14.05 1.13
C LYS A 8 6.95 14.20 2.64
N LEU A 9 6.53 13.18 3.36
CA LEU A 9 6.54 13.12 4.83
C LEU A 9 7.71 12.29 5.33
N GLY A 10 8.23 12.61 6.49
CA GLY A 10 9.33 11.89 7.12
C GLY A 10 10.55 12.78 7.35
N PRO A 11 11.74 12.18 7.61
CA PRO A 11 11.96 10.73 7.62
C PRO A 11 11.23 10.00 8.75
N PHE A 12 10.92 8.72 8.51
CA PHE A 12 10.35 7.80 9.49
C PHE A 12 11.32 6.65 9.75
N THR A 13 11.40 6.22 11.00
CA THR A 13 11.98 4.92 11.37
C THR A 13 10.85 3.93 11.64
N VAL A 14 11.01 2.69 11.19
CA VAL A 14 10.05 1.62 11.47
C VAL A 14 10.68 0.68 12.49
N PRO A 15 10.04 0.42 13.65
CA PRO A 15 10.60 -0.46 14.66
C PRO A 15 10.94 -1.85 14.10
N GLY A 16 12.15 -2.33 14.37
CA GLY A 16 12.62 -3.62 13.87
C GLY A 16 13.35 -3.57 12.53
N PHE A 17 13.39 -2.42 11.86
CA PHE A 17 14.12 -2.21 10.61
C PHE A 17 15.13 -1.08 10.73
N ALA A 18 16.28 -1.23 10.07
CA ALA A 18 17.30 -0.20 10.01
C ALA A 18 16.93 0.87 8.95
N GLY A 19 17.50 2.06 9.15
CA GLY A 19 17.37 3.16 8.19
C GLY A 19 16.07 3.94 8.33
N GLU A 20 15.97 4.93 7.49
CA GLU A 20 14.84 5.85 7.40
C GLU A 20 14.12 5.65 6.08
N ARG A 21 12.84 6.02 6.06
CA ARG A 21 12.03 6.02 4.85
C ARG A 21 11.14 7.25 4.77
N TYR A 22 10.66 7.52 3.59
CA TYR A 22 9.69 8.57 3.34
C TYR A 22 8.33 7.99 2.98
N VAL A 23 7.31 8.81 3.18
CA VAL A 23 5.95 8.54 2.75
C VAL A 23 5.55 9.67 1.80
N ARG A 24 4.99 9.29 0.65
CA ARG A 24 4.57 10.21 -0.41
C ARG A 24 3.06 10.24 -0.47
N VAL A 25 2.47 11.42 -0.38
CA VAL A 25 1.01 11.57 -0.35
C VAL A 25 0.55 12.41 -1.52
N TYR A 26 -0.34 11.85 -2.33
CA TYR A 26 -1.03 12.56 -3.41
C TYR A 26 -2.49 12.77 -3.06
N LEU A 27 -2.97 14.01 -3.24
CA LEU A 27 -4.37 14.38 -3.06
C LEU A 27 -5.02 14.63 -4.43
N PRO A 28 -6.15 13.94 -4.75
CA PRO A 28 -6.88 14.20 -5.99
C PRO A 28 -7.56 15.57 -6.00
N THR A 29 -7.79 16.16 -4.83
CA THR A 29 -8.27 17.52 -4.62
C THR A 29 -7.72 18.08 -3.31
N GLU A 30 -7.37 19.37 -3.29
CA GLU A 30 -6.85 20.04 -2.09
C GLU A 30 -7.94 20.36 -1.06
N ARG A 31 -9.18 20.47 -1.49
CA ARG A 31 -10.33 20.83 -0.63
C ARG A 31 -11.49 19.87 -0.85
N PRO A 32 -11.42 18.65 -0.29
CA PRO A 32 -12.51 17.72 -0.39
C PRO A 32 -13.70 18.17 0.47
N GLU A 33 -14.92 18.05 -0.06
CA GLU A 33 -16.16 18.33 0.68
C GLU A 33 -16.45 17.27 1.76
N ALA A 34 -15.90 16.07 1.61
CA ALA A 34 -16.03 14.97 2.54
C ALA A 34 -14.74 14.16 2.60
N PRO A 35 -14.51 13.35 3.66
CA PRO A 35 -13.34 12.49 3.75
C PRO A 35 -13.22 11.54 2.55
N LEU A 36 -12.06 11.57 1.88
CA LEU A 36 -11.76 10.78 0.69
C LEU A 36 -11.38 9.34 1.04
N PRO A 37 -11.67 8.38 0.15
CA PRO A 37 -11.04 7.05 0.24
C PRO A 37 -9.51 7.17 0.26
N VAL A 38 -8.83 6.19 0.83
CA VAL A 38 -7.37 6.18 0.90
C VAL A 38 -6.80 4.84 0.44
N LEU A 39 -5.74 4.88 -0.36
CA LEU A 39 -4.92 3.74 -0.75
C LEU A 39 -3.54 3.87 -0.09
N TYR A 40 -3.22 2.98 0.82
CA TYR A 40 -1.85 2.78 1.32
C TYR A 40 -1.13 1.80 0.38
N ALA A 41 -0.03 2.23 -0.22
CA ALA A 41 0.67 1.44 -1.22
C ALA A 41 2.14 1.27 -0.87
N PHE A 42 2.62 0.02 -0.92
CA PHE A 42 4.03 -0.32 -0.71
C PHE A 42 4.88 0.09 -1.91
N ASP A 43 6.19 0.21 -1.68
CA ASP A 43 7.16 0.68 -2.68
C ASP A 43 6.85 2.09 -3.19
N GLY A 44 6.61 3.02 -2.27
CA GLY A 44 6.16 4.39 -2.52
C GLY A 44 7.00 5.17 -3.53
N GLN A 45 8.30 4.88 -3.59
CA GLN A 45 9.23 5.49 -4.54
C GLN A 45 8.91 5.14 -6.01
N ASN A 46 8.16 4.05 -6.26
CA ASN A 46 7.81 3.61 -7.61
C ASN A 46 6.43 4.12 -8.09
N ILE A 47 5.64 4.72 -7.19
CA ILE A 47 4.20 4.95 -7.47
C ILE A 47 3.97 6.17 -8.35
N PHE A 48 4.81 7.19 -8.25
CA PHE A 48 4.52 8.50 -8.83
C PHE A 48 5.36 8.82 -10.07
N HIS A 49 6.66 8.89 -9.96
CA HIS A 49 7.58 9.35 -11.01
C HIS A 49 8.73 8.37 -11.22
N ASP A 50 9.46 8.55 -12.31
CA ASP A 50 10.64 7.73 -12.61
C ASP A 50 11.76 7.92 -11.58
N ASP A 51 11.92 9.11 -11.03
CA ASP A 51 12.84 9.37 -9.94
C ASP A 51 12.06 9.47 -8.60
N PRO A 52 12.43 8.70 -7.58
CA PRO A 52 13.62 7.84 -7.40
C PRO A 52 13.38 6.33 -7.70
N SER A 53 12.45 5.98 -8.56
CA SER A 53 12.20 4.58 -8.94
C SER A 53 13.37 3.98 -9.70
N HIS A 54 13.76 2.74 -9.40
CA HIS A 54 14.75 2.00 -10.17
C HIS A 54 14.18 1.31 -11.43
N CYS A 55 12.85 1.20 -11.51
CA CYS A 55 12.15 0.45 -12.57
C CYS A 55 11.18 1.32 -13.38
N GLY A 56 11.28 2.65 -13.24
CA GLY A 56 10.29 3.59 -13.76
C GLY A 56 9.09 3.77 -12.82
N GLY A 57 8.45 4.93 -12.90
CA GLY A 57 7.27 5.27 -12.11
C GLY A 57 6.00 4.66 -12.68
N TRP A 58 5.03 4.38 -11.80
CA TRP A 58 3.71 3.89 -12.25
C TRP A 58 2.76 5.01 -12.65
N TYR A 59 3.09 6.25 -12.31
CA TYR A 59 2.25 7.43 -12.57
C TYR A 59 0.80 7.27 -12.08
N LEU A 60 0.60 6.56 -10.96
CA LEU A 60 -0.73 6.24 -10.43
C LEU A 60 -1.56 7.50 -10.13
N HIS A 61 -0.90 8.61 -9.79
CA HIS A 61 -1.55 9.90 -9.57
C HIS A 61 -2.24 10.45 -10.84
N HIS A 62 -1.76 10.11 -12.04
CA HIS A 62 -2.44 10.47 -13.28
C HIS A 62 -3.77 9.74 -13.40
N ALA A 63 -3.78 8.40 -13.19
CA ALA A 63 -5.01 7.61 -13.22
C ALA A 63 -6.04 8.10 -12.18
N VAL A 64 -5.57 8.44 -10.97
CA VAL A 64 -6.45 8.98 -9.91
C VAL A 64 -6.96 10.38 -10.26
N SER A 65 -6.13 11.22 -10.89
CA SER A 65 -6.55 12.53 -11.40
C SER A 65 -7.63 12.40 -12.47
N ASP A 66 -7.50 11.42 -13.37
CA ASP A 66 -8.51 11.15 -14.40
C ASP A 66 -9.84 10.70 -13.81
N LEU A 67 -9.81 9.86 -12.77
CA LEU A 67 -11.02 9.48 -12.01
C LEU A 67 -11.68 10.71 -11.40
N SER A 68 -10.90 11.58 -10.74
CA SER A 68 -11.42 12.79 -10.11
C SER A 68 -12.06 13.72 -11.14
N ARG A 69 -11.40 13.95 -12.29
CA ARG A 69 -11.94 14.78 -13.37
C ARG A 69 -13.22 14.20 -13.99
N ALA A 70 -13.35 12.88 -13.97
CA ALA A 70 -14.56 12.18 -14.42
C ALA A 70 -15.67 12.14 -13.36
N GLY A 71 -15.53 12.86 -12.24
CA GLY A 71 -16.51 12.86 -11.14
C GLY A 71 -16.65 11.51 -10.42
N LYS A 72 -15.65 10.62 -10.56
CA LYS A 72 -15.64 9.30 -9.91
C LYS A 72 -14.91 9.38 -8.57
N PRO A 73 -15.21 8.49 -7.61
CA PRO A 73 -14.47 8.40 -6.37
C PRO A 73 -12.97 8.22 -6.65
N ALA A 74 -12.16 9.16 -6.17
CA ALA A 74 -10.72 9.19 -6.35
C ALA A 74 -10.03 9.12 -4.98
N PRO A 75 -9.17 8.13 -4.71
CA PRO A 75 -8.53 7.99 -3.41
C PRO A 75 -7.36 8.96 -3.23
N VAL A 76 -7.07 9.32 -1.98
CA VAL A 76 -5.74 9.77 -1.59
C VAL A 76 -4.77 8.59 -1.74
N ILE A 77 -3.61 8.81 -2.36
CA ILE A 77 -2.56 7.79 -2.44
C ILE A 77 -1.51 8.08 -1.37
N VAL A 78 -1.22 7.08 -0.54
CA VAL A 78 -0.18 7.12 0.48
C VAL A 78 0.87 6.07 0.13
N GLY A 79 1.91 6.48 -0.60
CA GLY A 79 3.02 5.62 -1.00
C GLY A 79 4.05 5.52 0.11
N ILE A 80 4.35 4.31 0.56
CA ILE A 80 5.30 4.01 1.64
C ILE A 80 6.59 3.50 1.00
N ASP A 81 7.66 4.30 1.06
CA ASP A 81 8.98 3.89 0.54
C ASP A 81 9.48 2.66 1.31
N HIS A 82 10.13 1.72 0.64
CA HIS A 82 10.75 0.58 1.32
C HIS A 82 12.12 0.96 1.95
N GLY A 83 12.57 0.18 2.91
CA GLY A 83 13.84 0.37 3.64
C GLY A 83 15.07 -0.21 2.93
N GLY A 84 15.12 -0.17 1.59
CA GLY A 84 16.30 -0.61 0.83
C GLY A 84 16.53 -2.12 0.90
N VAL A 85 17.68 -2.54 1.39
CA VAL A 85 18.10 -3.95 1.44
C VAL A 85 17.17 -4.84 2.27
N GLN A 86 16.42 -4.28 3.20
CA GLN A 86 15.49 -5.02 4.05
C GLN A 86 14.09 -5.18 3.42
N ARG A 87 13.88 -4.67 2.19
CA ARG A 87 12.58 -4.72 1.52
C ARG A 87 11.96 -6.12 1.50
N LEU A 88 12.76 -7.16 1.29
CA LEU A 88 12.25 -8.52 1.24
C LEU A 88 11.70 -8.98 2.60
N ASP A 89 12.40 -8.69 3.68
CA ASP A 89 11.95 -8.97 5.05
C ASP A 89 10.69 -8.19 5.42
N GLU A 90 10.66 -6.90 5.07
CA GLU A 90 9.54 -5.99 5.38
C GLU A 90 8.24 -6.37 4.69
N LEU A 91 8.32 -6.88 3.46
CA LEU A 91 7.16 -7.20 2.63
C LEU A 91 6.81 -8.68 2.65
N SER A 92 7.64 -9.53 3.28
CA SER A 92 7.32 -10.94 3.43
C SER A 92 6.53 -11.20 4.73
N PRO A 93 5.33 -11.79 4.63
CA PRO A 93 4.60 -12.26 5.81
C PRO A 93 5.10 -13.61 6.34
N PHE A 94 5.97 -14.31 5.58
CA PHE A 94 6.41 -15.67 5.90
C PHE A 94 7.93 -15.76 5.94
N ALA A 95 8.47 -16.36 7.01
CA ALA A 95 9.88 -16.69 7.07
C ALA A 95 10.20 -17.84 6.09
N CYS A 96 11.31 -17.71 5.37
CA CYS A 96 11.86 -18.76 4.49
C CYS A 96 13.38 -18.56 4.38
N GLU A 97 14.07 -19.36 3.55
CA GLU A 97 15.52 -19.24 3.35
C GLU A 97 15.98 -17.81 2.99
N HIS A 98 15.14 -17.08 2.26
CA HIS A 98 15.50 -15.75 1.73
C HIS A 98 14.90 -14.58 2.51
N SER A 99 14.08 -14.81 3.54
CA SER A 99 13.43 -13.75 4.33
C SER A 99 13.09 -14.19 5.74
N ARG A 100 13.21 -13.26 6.67
CA ARG A 100 12.79 -13.45 8.06
C ARG A 100 11.27 -13.35 8.25
N GLY A 101 10.52 -12.87 7.27
CA GLY A 101 9.07 -12.77 7.34
C GLY A 101 8.59 -11.75 8.37
N GLN A 102 8.92 -10.47 8.19
CA GLN A 102 8.67 -9.43 9.19
C GLN A 102 7.60 -8.41 8.76
N ALA A 103 6.72 -8.76 7.81
CA ALA A 103 5.66 -7.86 7.36
C ALA A 103 4.77 -7.35 8.51
N ASP A 104 4.56 -8.16 9.55
CA ASP A 104 3.75 -7.75 10.71
C ASP A 104 4.33 -6.55 11.44
N HIS A 105 5.66 -6.37 11.46
CA HIS A 105 6.31 -5.18 12.05
C HIS A 105 5.96 -3.92 11.25
N LEU A 106 6.06 -3.98 9.92
CA LEU A 106 5.68 -2.88 9.04
C LEU A 106 4.19 -2.55 9.14
N LEU A 107 3.32 -3.57 9.15
CA LEU A 107 1.87 -3.40 9.28
C LEU A 107 1.48 -2.84 10.66
N ALA A 108 2.18 -3.25 11.72
CA ALA A 108 1.96 -2.70 13.06
C ALA A 108 2.32 -1.22 13.14
N TRP A 109 3.46 -0.81 12.57
CA TRP A 109 3.86 0.59 12.46
C TRP A 109 2.87 1.39 11.61
N LEU A 110 2.49 0.86 10.43
CA LEU A 110 1.50 1.49 9.56
C LEU A 110 0.21 1.81 10.34
N ARG A 111 -0.31 0.84 11.08
CA ARG A 111 -1.53 1.00 11.88
C ARG A 111 -1.38 1.96 13.05
N ARG A 112 -0.26 1.85 13.80
CA ARG A 112 -0.11 2.57 15.08
C ARG A 112 0.38 4.00 14.91
N GLU A 113 1.14 4.28 13.86
CA GLU A 113 1.83 5.56 13.67
C GLU A 113 1.40 6.27 12.39
N LEU A 114 1.54 5.61 11.22
CA LEU A 114 1.31 6.28 9.94
C LEU A 114 -0.17 6.58 9.70
N MET A 115 -1.06 5.60 9.83
CA MET A 115 -2.50 5.82 9.57
C MET A 115 -3.09 6.92 10.45
N PRO A 116 -2.83 6.98 11.78
CA PRO A 116 -3.27 8.10 12.60
C PRO A 116 -2.72 9.45 12.17
N ARG A 117 -1.46 9.51 11.71
CA ARG A 117 -0.85 10.74 11.19
C ARG A 117 -1.54 11.19 9.91
N ILE A 118 -1.73 10.29 8.94
CA ILE A 118 -2.45 10.59 7.69
C ILE A 118 -3.87 11.09 7.99
N CYS A 119 -4.58 10.47 8.92
CA CYS A 119 -5.93 10.89 9.32
C CYS A 119 -5.99 12.25 10.03
N ARG A 120 -4.88 12.72 10.62
CA ARG A 120 -4.81 14.07 11.22
C ARG A 120 -4.44 15.16 10.20
N GLU A 121 -3.54 14.83 9.26
CA GLU A 121 -2.99 15.78 8.30
C GLU A 121 -3.83 15.89 7.03
N PHE A 122 -4.58 14.84 6.69
CA PHE A 122 -5.38 14.75 5.47
C PHE A 122 -6.81 14.29 5.78
N GLN A 123 -7.76 14.83 5.04
CA GLN A 123 -9.18 14.48 5.19
C GLN A 123 -9.50 13.14 4.50
N VAL A 124 -9.15 12.03 5.16
CA VAL A 124 -9.35 10.66 4.66
C VAL A 124 -10.35 9.87 5.50
N ARG A 125 -10.99 8.89 4.87
CA ARG A 125 -11.87 7.93 5.54
C ARG A 125 -11.06 7.04 6.48
N ARG A 126 -11.73 6.60 7.57
CA ARG A 126 -11.11 5.76 8.62
C ARG A 126 -11.71 4.36 8.70
N ASP A 127 -12.79 4.12 7.98
CA ASP A 127 -13.48 2.83 7.92
C ASP A 127 -12.85 1.91 6.88
N ALA A 128 -12.98 0.62 7.06
CA ALA A 128 -12.43 -0.38 6.14
C ALA A 128 -12.95 -0.20 4.71
N ALA A 129 -14.24 0.15 4.53
CA ALA A 129 -14.83 0.32 3.21
C ALA A 129 -14.20 1.47 2.41
N GLY A 130 -13.62 2.46 3.08
CA GLY A 130 -12.90 3.59 2.49
C GLY A 130 -11.39 3.42 2.44
N THR A 131 -10.84 2.31 2.95
CA THR A 131 -9.41 2.08 3.07
C THR A 131 -8.97 0.89 2.22
N ALA A 132 -8.00 1.11 1.35
CA ALA A 132 -7.37 0.08 0.55
C ALA A 132 -5.88 -0.04 0.89
N ILE A 133 -5.32 -1.24 0.66
CA ILE A 133 -3.89 -1.49 0.70
C ILE A 133 -3.43 -2.05 -0.64
N GLY A 134 -2.22 -1.71 -1.10
CA GLY A 134 -1.78 -2.15 -2.42
C GLY A 134 -0.27 -2.23 -2.57
N GLY A 135 0.15 -2.83 -3.68
CA GLY A 135 1.55 -2.95 -4.07
C GLY A 135 1.75 -3.90 -5.24
N SER A 136 2.99 -4.04 -5.68
CA SER A 136 3.37 -4.94 -6.75
C SER A 136 4.38 -5.99 -6.27
N SER A 137 4.40 -7.15 -6.91
CA SER A 137 5.34 -8.22 -6.61
C SER A 137 5.26 -8.61 -5.11
N MET A 138 6.34 -8.47 -4.35
CA MET A 138 6.33 -8.66 -2.88
C MET A 138 5.38 -7.69 -2.17
N GLY A 139 5.26 -6.44 -2.66
CA GLY A 139 4.28 -5.48 -2.15
C GLY A 139 2.83 -5.92 -2.39
N GLY A 140 2.56 -6.59 -3.52
CA GLY A 140 1.27 -7.21 -3.80
C GLY A 140 0.96 -8.40 -2.87
N LEU A 141 1.96 -9.22 -2.57
CA LEU A 141 1.86 -10.30 -1.58
C LEU A 141 1.55 -9.74 -0.18
N ALA A 142 2.30 -8.71 0.25
CA ALA A 142 2.09 -8.04 1.54
C ALA A 142 0.69 -7.41 1.63
N ALA A 143 0.21 -6.79 0.54
CA ALA A 143 -1.12 -6.20 0.47
C ALA A 143 -2.22 -7.26 0.59
N LEU A 144 -2.09 -8.38 -0.12
CA LEU A 144 -3.03 -9.51 -0.02
C LEU A 144 -3.05 -10.08 1.40
N TYR A 145 -1.87 -10.30 1.98
CA TYR A 145 -1.74 -10.73 3.37
C TYR A 145 -2.43 -9.76 4.33
N ALA A 146 -2.11 -8.47 4.24
CA ALA A 146 -2.66 -7.43 5.14
C ALA A 146 -4.18 -7.36 5.08
N HIS A 147 -4.78 -7.51 3.90
CA HIS A 147 -6.23 -7.51 3.71
C HIS A 147 -6.91 -8.66 4.47
N PHE A 148 -6.37 -9.88 4.41
CA PHE A 148 -6.89 -11.02 5.15
C PHE A 148 -6.49 -11.01 6.63
N HIS A 149 -5.36 -10.40 6.97
CA HIS A 149 -4.90 -10.27 8.35
C HIS A 149 -5.72 -9.25 9.16
N ARG A 150 -6.11 -8.13 8.51
CA ARG A 150 -6.84 -7.03 9.15
C ARG A 150 -8.00 -6.54 8.27
N PRO A 151 -9.03 -7.37 8.09
CA PRO A 151 -10.23 -7.00 7.31
C PRO A 151 -11.03 -5.86 7.95
N ASP A 152 -10.79 -5.60 9.24
CA ASP A 152 -11.33 -4.46 9.98
C ASP A 152 -10.69 -3.12 9.59
N LEU A 153 -9.49 -3.14 8.99
CA LEU A 153 -8.79 -1.94 8.52
C LEU A 153 -8.87 -1.76 7.00
N TYR A 154 -8.77 -2.84 6.25
CA TYR A 154 -8.63 -2.81 4.79
C TYR A 154 -9.80 -3.52 4.10
N GLY A 155 -10.75 -2.76 3.54
CA GLY A 155 -11.88 -3.32 2.78
C GLY A 155 -11.53 -3.66 1.33
N ALA A 156 -10.35 -3.23 0.85
CA ALA A 156 -9.89 -3.54 -0.49
C ALA A 156 -8.38 -3.79 -0.55
N ALA A 157 -7.96 -4.64 -1.51
CA ALA A 157 -6.56 -4.87 -1.84
C ALA A 157 -6.30 -4.70 -3.33
N LEU A 158 -5.21 -3.99 -3.68
CA LEU A 158 -4.69 -3.84 -5.03
C LEU A 158 -3.37 -4.62 -5.12
N CYS A 159 -3.43 -5.83 -5.69
CA CYS A 159 -2.31 -6.76 -5.76
C CYS A 159 -1.84 -6.90 -7.21
N MET A 160 -0.86 -6.08 -7.61
CA MET A 160 -0.33 -6.09 -8.96
C MET A 160 0.79 -7.12 -9.08
N SER A 161 0.61 -8.10 -9.95
CA SER A 161 1.55 -9.20 -10.19
C SER A 161 2.17 -9.74 -8.89
N PRO A 162 1.35 -10.13 -7.88
CA PRO A 162 1.85 -10.48 -6.56
C PRO A 162 2.71 -11.74 -6.60
N SER A 163 3.76 -11.76 -5.76
CA SER A 163 4.69 -12.90 -5.65
C SER A 163 4.05 -14.06 -4.88
N LEU A 164 2.95 -14.63 -5.42
CA LEU A 164 2.18 -15.69 -4.74
C LEU A 164 2.97 -17.00 -4.56
N TRP A 165 4.02 -17.21 -5.36
CA TRP A 165 4.94 -18.35 -5.27
C TRP A 165 5.91 -18.27 -4.10
N PHE A 166 6.08 -17.09 -3.51
CA PHE A 166 7.04 -16.85 -2.44
C PHE A 166 6.75 -17.71 -1.21
N ALA A 167 7.80 -18.23 -0.55
CA ALA A 167 7.72 -19.15 0.57
C ALA A 167 6.78 -20.36 0.27
N ASP A 168 6.97 -20.97 -0.91
CA ASP A 168 6.23 -22.15 -1.39
C ASP A 168 4.71 -21.95 -1.42
N GLY A 169 4.28 -20.71 -1.70
CA GLY A 169 2.85 -20.39 -1.81
C GLY A 169 2.08 -20.39 -0.48
N ARG A 170 2.75 -20.26 0.66
CA ARG A 170 2.13 -20.25 2.01
C ARG A 170 0.97 -19.27 2.16
N ILE A 171 0.88 -18.26 1.29
CA ILE A 171 -0.24 -17.33 1.28
C ILE A 171 -1.57 -18.03 1.02
N PHE A 172 -1.60 -19.08 0.22
CA PHE A 172 -2.83 -19.82 -0.08
C PHE A 172 -3.37 -20.55 1.15
N ASP A 173 -2.52 -21.23 1.90
CA ASP A 173 -2.90 -21.88 3.16
C ASP A 173 -3.34 -20.85 4.20
N TYR A 174 -2.61 -19.72 4.24
CA TYR A 174 -2.95 -18.62 5.13
C TYR A 174 -4.35 -18.07 4.87
N ILE A 175 -4.72 -17.86 3.61
CA ILE A 175 -6.05 -17.38 3.21
C ILE A 175 -7.12 -18.43 3.45
N ALA A 176 -6.85 -19.71 3.09
CA ALA A 176 -7.80 -20.81 3.26
C ALA A 176 -8.20 -21.03 4.73
N ALA A 177 -7.29 -20.73 5.67
CA ALA A 177 -7.54 -20.86 7.11
C ALA A 177 -8.35 -19.68 7.71
N ARG A 178 -8.77 -18.70 6.91
CA ARG A 178 -9.46 -17.51 7.40
C ARG A 178 -10.86 -17.35 6.82
N PRO A 179 -11.80 -16.78 7.59
CA PRO A 179 -13.10 -16.43 7.04
C PRO A 179 -12.93 -15.40 5.93
N ARG A 180 -13.79 -15.48 4.92
CA ARG A 180 -13.84 -14.44 3.88
C ARG A 180 -14.21 -13.10 4.52
N PRO A 181 -13.43 -12.05 4.31
CA PRO A 181 -13.77 -10.72 4.82
C PRO A 181 -15.10 -10.23 4.23
N PRO A 182 -16.00 -9.64 5.04
CA PRO A 182 -17.23 -9.07 4.52
C PRO A 182 -16.91 -7.91 3.56
N SER A 183 -17.64 -7.82 2.47
CA SER A 183 -17.50 -6.73 1.46
C SER A 183 -16.08 -6.58 0.88
N SER A 184 -15.31 -7.68 0.88
CA SER A 184 -13.94 -7.73 0.35
C SER A 184 -13.91 -7.40 -1.15
N ARG A 185 -13.01 -6.50 -1.53
CA ARG A 185 -12.71 -6.15 -2.93
C ARG A 185 -11.23 -6.35 -3.19
N ILE A 186 -10.90 -7.29 -4.05
CA ILE A 186 -9.51 -7.62 -4.37
C ILE A 186 -9.33 -7.52 -5.88
N TYR A 187 -8.34 -6.73 -6.30
CA TYR A 187 -7.81 -6.75 -7.65
C TYR A 187 -6.51 -7.56 -7.66
N ILE A 188 -6.41 -8.52 -8.56
CA ILE A 188 -5.18 -9.30 -8.80
C ILE A 188 -4.99 -9.40 -10.32
N ASP A 189 -3.77 -9.13 -10.77
CA ASP A 189 -3.33 -9.44 -12.12
C ASP A 189 -2.09 -10.34 -12.10
N ALA A 190 -1.75 -10.87 -13.26
CA ALA A 190 -0.50 -11.59 -13.50
C ALA A 190 -0.07 -11.33 -14.94
N GLY A 191 1.24 -11.20 -15.16
CA GLY A 191 1.78 -11.11 -16.51
C GLY A 191 1.46 -12.36 -17.32
N ALA A 192 1.11 -12.19 -18.60
CA ALA A 192 1.09 -13.30 -19.56
C ALA A 192 2.52 -13.76 -19.83
N ARG A 193 2.74 -15.08 -19.89
CA ARG A 193 4.01 -15.68 -20.35
C ARG A 193 4.08 -15.63 -21.87
#